data_ce5462817d43f516917870773517a8a0
#
_entry.id   ce5462817d43f516917870773517a8a0
#
_cell.length_a   1.000
_cell.length_b   1.000
_cell.length_c   1.000
_cell.angle_alpha   90.00
_cell.angle_beta   90.00
_cell.angle_gamma   90.00
#
_symmetry.space_group_name_H-M   'P 1'
#
loop_
_entity.id
_entity.type
_entity.pdbx_description
1 polymer ?
#
loop_
_entity_poly.entity_id
_entity_poly.type
_entity_poly.pdbx_seq_one_letter_code
_entity_poly.pdbx_strand_id
1 'polypeptide(L)'
;MKKIKAVAPYAFGGKPGFKHQPYEAWVNIGGRTAKPHYPPKVLHSLAYNVDFPSLCKCRKEARLRFVEPVALSFDVFPDYMFYEIIPLIWDCWPHYFGKVAKWLKRHDVRTAIFTSSQTADLMRKEFPNMNILSIPEGINVATYHAGKNLAERKIDLLEYGSIK
;
A
#
# COMPACT_ATOMS: atom_id res chain seq x y z
N MET A 1 -15.36 -13.42 12.62
CA MET A 1 -14.18 -12.59 12.34
C MET A 1 -13.85 -12.67 10.85
N LYS A 2 -13.63 -11.55 10.20
CA LYS A 2 -13.28 -11.48 8.78
C LYS A 2 -11.89 -12.04 8.53
N LYS A 3 -11.73 -12.83 7.46
CA LYS A 3 -10.41 -13.36 7.10
C LYS A 3 -9.66 -12.29 6.30
N ILE A 4 -8.53 -11.81 6.81
CA ILE A 4 -7.64 -10.90 6.10
C ILE A 4 -6.53 -11.71 5.44
N LYS A 5 -6.30 -11.48 4.15
CA LYS A 5 -5.20 -12.09 3.39
C LYS A 5 -4.42 -11.00 2.67
N ALA A 6 -3.11 -10.96 2.85
CA ALA A 6 -2.26 -10.10 2.07
C ALA A 6 -2.03 -10.66 0.67
N VAL A 7 -1.94 -9.76 -0.30
CA VAL A 7 -1.64 -10.11 -1.69
C VAL A 7 -0.30 -9.48 -2.05
N ALA A 8 0.58 -10.28 -2.63
CA ALA A 8 1.88 -9.80 -3.08
C ALA A 8 1.71 -8.60 -4.04
N PRO A 9 2.49 -7.54 -3.87
CA PRO A 9 2.51 -6.43 -4.82
C PRO A 9 2.93 -6.89 -6.21
N TYR A 10 2.55 -6.11 -7.21
CA TYR A 10 3.02 -6.38 -8.57
C TYR A 10 4.53 -6.12 -8.68
N ALA A 11 5.28 -7.08 -9.20
CA ALA A 11 6.71 -6.98 -9.41
C ALA A 11 7.01 -6.57 -10.86
N PHE A 12 7.38 -5.31 -11.08
CA PHE A 12 7.80 -4.82 -12.40
C PHE A 12 9.11 -5.48 -12.82
N GLY A 13 9.13 -6.02 -14.04
CA GLY A 13 10.31 -6.73 -14.55
C GLY A 13 10.67 -7.99 -13.74
N GLY A 14 9.73 -8.55 -13.00
CA GLY A 14 9.93 -9.74 -12.18
C GLY A 14 10.74 -9.53 -10.90
N LYS A 15 11.16 -8.30 -10.60
CA LYS A 15 11.96 -7.99 -9.40
C LYS A 15 11.06 -7.40 -8.31
N PRO A 16 11.16 -7.92 -7.05
CA PRO A 16 10.50 -7.30 -5.91
C PRO A 16 10.96 -5.86 -5.73
N GLY A 17 9.99 -4.95 -5.52
CA GLY A 17 10.25 -3.55 -5.16
C GLY A 17 10.03 -3.31 -3.66
N PHE A 18 10.14 -2.06 -3.22
CA PHE A 18 9.98 -1.67 -1.81
C PHE A 18 8.62 -2.08 -1.20
N LYS A 19 7.54 -2.14 -1.98
CA LYS A 19 6.23 -2.60 -1.52
C LYS A 19 6.22 -4.07 -1.08
N HIS A 20 7.23 -4.86 -1.45
CA HIS A 20 7.32 -6.25 -1.04
C HIS A 20 7.78 -6.42 0.41
N GLN A 21 8.53 -5.47 0.95
CA GLN A 21 9.03 -5.55 2.33
C GLN A 21 7.91 -5.70 3.37
N PRO A 22 6.83 -4.87 3.38
CA PRO A 22 5.72 -5.09 4.31
C PRO A 22 4.94 -6.37 4.02
N TYR A 23 4.88 -6.82 2.76
CA TYR A 23 4.27 -8.11 2.43
C TYR A 23 5.10 -9.27 3.00
N GLU A 24 6.42 -9.24 2.87
CA GLU A 24 7.33 -10.22 3.46
C GLU A 24 7.25 -10.22 4.99
N ALA A 25 7.20 -9.05 5.61
CA ALA A 25 6.99 -8.91 7.05
C ALA A 25 5.68 -9.58 7.49
N TRP A 26 4.59 -9.37 6.75
CA TRP A 26 3.32 -10.04 6.99
C TRP A 26 3.42 -11.57 6.91
N VAL A 27 4.14 -12.08 5.90
CA VAL A 27 4.38 -13.53 5.74
C VAL A 27 5.21 -14.09 6.91
N ASN A 28 6.25 -13.37 7.29
CA ASN A 28 7.17 -13.80 8.35
C ASN A 28 6.50 -13.93 9.73
N ILE A 29 5.48 -13.13 10.00
CA ILE A 29 4.68 -13.26 11.23
C ILE A 29 3.54 -14.29 11.12
N GLY A 30 3.53 -15.11 10.08
CA GLY A 30 2.48 -16.11 9.85
C GLY A 30 1.17 -15.57 9.31
N GLY A 31 1.18 -14.37 8.76
CA GLY A 31 0.00 -13.75 8.14
C GLY A 31 -0.50 -14.55 6.94
N ARG A 32 -1.82 -14.63 6.78
CA ARG A 32 -2.44 -15.33 5.65
C ARG A 32 -2.22 -14.59 4.35
N THR A 33 -1.97 -15.34 3.28
CA THR A 33 -1.77 -14.78 1.94
C THR A 33 -2.84 -15.24 0.97
N ALA A 34 -2.99 -14.52 -0.12
CA ALA A 34 -3.78 -14.91 -1.27
C ALA A 34 -2.93 -14.80 -2.54
N LYS A 35 -3.24 -15.64 -3.50
CA LYS A 35 -2.61 -15.56 -4.82
C LYS A 35 -3.01 -14.23 -5.48
N PRO A 36 -2.05 -13.49 -6.06
CA PRO A 36 -2.39 -12.32 -6.86
C PRO A 36 -3.15 -12.75 -8.12
N HIS A 37 -4.16 -11.96 -8.48
CA HIS A 37 -4.78 -12.09 -9.79
C HIS A 37 -4.00 -11.22 -10.77
N TYR A 38 -3.49 -11.84 -11.82
CA TYR A 38 -2.81 -11.12 -12.89
C TYR A 38 -3.74 -11.09 -14.11
N PRO A 39 -4.49 -10.02 -14.30
CA PRO A 39 -5.28 -9.86 -15.51
C PRO A 39 -4.35 -9.72 -16.74
N PRO A 40 -4.89 -9.89 -17.95
CA PRO A 40 -4.13 -9.61 -19.17
C PRO A 40 -3.46 -8.24 -19.10
N LYS A 41 -2.24 -8.09 -19.65
CA LYS A 41 -1.45 -6.85 -19.61
C LYS A 41 -2.23 -5.61 -20.05
N VAL A 42 -3.11 -5.76 -21.06
CA VAL A 42 -3.95 -4.66 -21.54
C VAL A 42 -4.90 -4.15 -20.47
N LEU A 43 -5.61 -5.03 -19.78
CA LEU A 43 -6.52 -4.64 -18.68
C LEU A 43 -5.77 -4.07 -17.50
N HIS A 44 -4.58 -4.62 -17.22
CA HIS A 44 -3.71 -4.12 -16.17
C HIS A 44 -3.22 -2.70 -16.45
N SER A 45 -2.84 -2.42 -17.70
CA SER A 45 -2.43 -1.07 -18.13
C SER A 45 -3.60 -0.07 -18.10
N LEU A 46 -4.80 -0.51 -18.46
CA LEU A 46 -5.99 0.34 -18.36
C LEU A 46 -6.31 0.77 -16.94
N ALA A 47 -6.03 -0.07 -15.94
CA ALA A 47 -6.27 0.24 -14.53
C ALA A 47 -5.49 1.44 -13.98
N TYR A 48 -4.45 1.90 -14.68
CA TYR A 48 -3.80 3.17 -14.36
C TYR A 48 -4.70 4.38 -14.60
N ASN A 49 -5.49 4.33 -15.67
CA ASN A 49 -6.28 5.45 -16.15
C ASN A 49 -7.79 5.28 -15.91
N VAL A 50 -8.23 4.04 -15.72
CA VAL A 50 -9.64 3.70 -15.56
C VAL A 50 -9.86 3.07 -14.21
N ASP A 51 -10.74 3.69 -13.44
CA ASP A 51 -11.17 3.21 -12.14
C ASP A 51 -12.49 2.42 -12.34
N PHE A 52 -12.38 1.11 -12.39
CA PHE A 52 -13.51 0.22 -12.63
C PHE A 52 -14.49 0.19 -11.45
N PRO A 53 -15.79 -0.01 -11.69
CA PRO A 53 -16.75 -0.14 -10.60
C PRO A 53 -16.56 -1.45 -9.84
N SER A 54 -16.96 -1.45 -8.57
CA SER A 54 -17.06 -2.68 -7.79
C SER A 54 -18.20 -3.54 -8.33
N LEU A 55 -17.93 -4.78 -8.70
CA LEU A 55 -18.93 -5.72 -9.24
C LEU A 55 -19.62 -6.50 -8.12
N CYS A 56 -18.81 -7.09 -7.22
CA CYS A 56 -19.30 -7.88 -6.11
C CYS A 56 -18.23 -7.87 -5.02
N LYS A 57 -18.59 -7.58 -3.79
CA LYS A 57 -17.63 -7.61 -2.69
C LYS A 57 -17.83 -8.85 -1.82
N CYS A 58 -16.81 -9.71 -1.75
CA CYS A 58 -16.79 -10.79 -0.79
C CYS A 58 -16.63 -10.23 0.63
N ARG A 59 -17.72 -10.22 1.41
CA ARG A 59 -17.72 -9.69 2.79
C ARG A 59 -17.01 -10.60 3.79
N LYS A 60 -16.81 -11.88 3.46
CA LYS A 60 -16.15 -12.87 4.34
C LYS A 60 -14.64 -12.78 4.32
N GLU A 61 -14.08 -12.14 3.29
CA GLU A 61 -12.65 -12.00 3.09
C GLU A 61 -12.29 -10.57 2.70
N ALA A 62 -11.18 -10.07 3.26
CA ALA A 62 -10.59 -8.80 2.89
C ALA A 62 -9.17 -9.01 2.33
N ARG A 63 -8.78 -8.16 1.40
CA ARG A 63 -7.46 -8.14 0.77
C ARG A 63 -6.64 -6.98 1.31
N LEU A 64 -5.55 -7.28 1.99
CA LEU A 64 -4.54 -6.29 2.37
C LEU A 64 -3.65 -6.04 1.13
N ARG A 65 -3.61 -4.79 0.67
CA ARG A 65 -2.87 -4.36 -0.52
C ARG A 65 -1.93 -3.22 -0.18
N PHE A 66 -0.73 -3.30 -0.72
CA PHE A 66 0.34 -2.31 -0.53
C PHE A 66 0.32 -1.38 -1.74
N VAL A 67 0.00 -0.11 -1.54
CA VAL A 67 -0.38 0.80 -2.61
C VAL A 67 0.33 2.14 -2.54
N GLU A 68 0.61 2.72 -3.69
CA GLU A 68 1.02 4.10 -3.84
C GLU A 68 -0.16 4.98 -4.29
N PRO A 69 -0.27 6.22 -3.79
CA PRO A 69 -1.35 7.12 -4.19
C PRO A 69 -1.43 7.39 -5.69
N VAL A 70 -0.28 7.40 -6.36
CA VAL A 70 -0.19 7.63 -7.82
C VAL A 70 -0.83 6.49 -8.61
N ALA A 71 -0.68 5.25 -8.14
CA ALA A 71 -1.12 4.02 -8.81
C ALA A 71 -2.24 3.28 -8.06
N LEU A 72 -3.01 3.97 -7.21
CA LEU A 72 -3.95 3.37 -6.26
C LEU A 72 -4.89 2.34 -6.91
N SER A 73 -5.59 2.69 -7.98
CA SER A 73 -6.48 1.75 -8.67
C SER A 73 -5.73 0.58 -9.29
N PHE A 74 -4.56 0.83 -9.86
CA PHE A 74 -3.71 -0.18 -10.46
C PHE A 74 -3.19 -1.19 -9.43
N ASP A 75 -2.67 -0.70 -8.29
CA ASP A 75 -2.09 -1.54 -7.25
C ASP A 75 -3.10 -2.50 -6.61
N VAL A 76 -4.38 -2.15 -6.63
CA VAL A 76 -5.45 -2.98 -6.05
C VAL A 76 -6.28 -3.74 -7.09
N PHE A 77 -6.01 -3.52 -8.38
CA PHE A 77 -6.71 -4.20 -9.47
C PHE A 77 -6.30 -5.67 -9.58
N PRO A 78 -7.21 -6.60 -9.87
CA PRO A 78 -8.67 -6.44 -9.95
C PRO A 78 -9.39 -6.67 -8.61
N ASP A 79 -8.67 -6.87 -7.52
CA ASP A 79 -9.22 -7.31 -6.24
C ASP A 79 -10.32 -6.40 -5.71
N TYR A 80 -10.21 -5.07 -5.90
CA TYR A 80 -11.21 -4.12 -5.43
C TYR A 80 -12.58 -4.27 -6.09
N MET A 81 -12.63 -4.96 -7.24
CA MET A 81 -13.89 -5.26 -7.92
C MET A 81 -14.68 -6.36 -7.20
N PHE A 82 -13.99 -7.28 -6.52
CA PHE A 82 -14.57 -8.50 -5.96
C PHE A 82 -14.47 -8.63 -4.44
N TYR A 83 -13.48 -7.99 -3.83
CA TYR A 83 -13.17 -8.12 -2.41
C TYR A 83 -13.26 -6.78 -1.69
N GLU A 84 -13.39 -6.84 -0.37
CA GLU A 84 -13.13 -5.69 0.47
C GLU A 84 -11.61 -5.44 0.51
N ILE A 85 -11.21 -4.19 0.26
CA ILE A 85 -9.80 -3.82 0.25
C ILE A 85 -9.44 -3.13 1.56
N ILE A 86 -8.29 -3.51 2.10
CA ILE A 86 -7.59 -2.79 3.16
C ILE A 86 -6.31 -2.24 2.50
N PRO A 87 -6.30 -1.01 2.01
CA PRO A 87 -5.10 -0.43 1.43
C PRO A 87 -4.13 -0.01 2.53
N LEU A 88 -2.85 -0.42 2.42
CA LEU A 88 -1.73 0.19 3.12
C LEU A 88 -1.10 1.20 2.16
N ILE A 89 -1.30 2.47 2.46
CA ILE A 89 -1.01 3.59 1.57
C ILE A 89 0.31 4.24 2.00
N TRP A 90 1.27 4.24 1.08
CA TRP A 90 2.57 4.86 1.23
C TRP A 90 2.57 6.29 0.73
N ASP A 91 3.44 7.14 1.29
CA ASP A 91 3.77 8.47 0.75
C ASP A 91 2.56 9.26 0.22
N CYS A 92 1.50 9.35 1.02
CA CYS A 92 0.34 10.15 0.66
C CYS A 92 0.63 11.64 0.84
N TRP A 93 1.34 12.23 -0.11
CA TRP A 93 1.66 13.65 -0.14
C TRP A 93 0.39 14.51 -0.25
N PRO A 94 0.42 15.78 0.18
CA PRO A 94 -0.75 16.65 0.19
C PRO A 94 -1.51 16.72 -1.14
N HIS A 95 -0.81 16.72 -2.26
CA HIS A 95 -1.44 16.77 -3.59
C HIS A 95 -2.18 15.47 -3.98
N TYR A 96 -1.91 14.34 -3.31
CA TYR A 96 -2.64 13.08 -3.50
C TYR A 96 -3.83 12.93 -2.55
N PHE A 97 -3.92 13.73 -1.49
CA PHE A 97 -4.95 13.57 -0.47
C PHE A 97 -6.36 13.52 -1.05
N GLY A 98 -6.74 14.48 -1.88
CA GLY A 98 -8.06 14.52 -2.51
C GLY A 98 -8.34 13.33 -3.43
N LYS A 99 -7.32 12.86 -4.17
CA LYS A 99 -7.43 11.66 -5.03
C LYS A 99 -7.70 10.42 -4.19
N VAL A 100 -6.92 10.23 -3.12
CA VAL A 100 -7.04 9.10 -2.21
C VAL A 100 -8.39 9.13 -1.51
N ALA A 101 -8.79 10.27 -0.94
CA ALA A 101 -10.08 10.44 -0.26
C ALA A 101 -11.27 10.10 -1.20
N LYS A 102 -11.25 10.62 -2.42
CA LYS A 102 -12.27 10.31 -3.43
C LYS A 102 -12.33 8.82 -3.76
N TRP A 103 -11.18 8.17 -3.89
CA TRP A 103 -11.09 6.75 -4.18
C TRP A 103 -11.62 5.90 -3.03
N LEU A 104 -11.20 6.20 -1.79
CA LEU A 104 -11.67 5.48 -0.58
C LEU A 104 -13.20 5.55 -0.46
N LYS A 105 -13.78 6.73 -0.68
CA LYS A 105 -15.23 6.94 -0.67
C LYS A 105 -15.94 6.17 -1.78
N ARG A 106 -15.44 6.27 -3.01
CA ARG A 106 -16.04 5.61 -4.18
C ARG A 106 -16.12 4.10 -4.03
N HIS A 107 -15.09 3.49 -3.43
CA HIS A 107 -15.00 2.04 -3.27
C HIS A 107 -15.49 1.52 -1.92
N ASP A 108 -16.16 2.37 -1.13
CA ASP A 108 -16.71 2.01 0.20
C ASP A 108 -15.65 1.29 1.06
N VAL A 109 -14.44 1.85 1.12
CA VAL A 109 -13.35 1.32 1.93
C VAL A 109 -13.68 1.56 3.40
N ARG A 110 -13.63 0.50 4.20
CA ARG A 110 -13.98 0.56 5.63
C ARG A 110 -12.77 0.63 6.55
N THR A 111 -11.65 0.16 6.06
CA THR A 111 -10.38 0.16 6.80
C THR A 111 -9.27 0.58 5.85
N ALA A 112 -8.49 1.57 6.25
CA ALA A 112 -7.30 2.01 5.53
C ALA A 112 -6.12 2.17 6.49
N ILE A 113 -4.91 1.93 6.01
CA ILE A 113 -3.67 2.05 6.76
C ILE A 113 -2.79 3.07 6.03
N PHE A 114 -2.25 4.03 6.78
CA PHE A 114 -1.32 5.04 6.26
C PHE A 114 0.02 4.92 6.95
N THR A 115 1.11 5.12 6.22
CA THR A 115 2.46 5.12 6.80
C THR A 115 2.74 6.44 7.53
N SER A 116 2.09 7.53 7.13
CA SER A 116 2.15 8.83 7.80
C SER A 116 1.04 9.00 8.84
N SER A 117 1.40 9.28 10.09
CA SER A 117 0.43 9.60 11.14
C SER A 117 -0.34 10.88 10.86
N GLN A 118 0.34 11.91 10.33
CA GLN A 118 -0.29 13.18 9.96
C GLN A 118 -1.38 12.98 8.90
N THR A 119 -1.09 12.19 7.86
CA THR A 119 -2.08 11.85 6.84
C THR A 119 -3.23 11.04 7.42
N ALA A 120 -2.94 10.08 8.31
CA ALA A 120 -3.98 9.30 8.99
C ALA A 120 -4.91 10.21 9.82
N ASP A 121 -4.36 11.20 10.53
CA ASP A 121 -5.15 12.13 11.34
C ASP A 121 -6.05 13.04 10.48
N LEU A 122 -5.57 13.49 9.34
CA LEU A 122 -6.37 14.23 8.38
C LEU A 122 -7.49 13.37 7.80
N MET A 123 -7.18 12.12 7.44
CA MET A 123 -8.17 11.19 6.91
C MET A 123 -9.23 10.79 7.95
N ARG A 124 -8.88 10.67 9.24
CA ARG A 124 -9.86 10.44 10.33
C ARG A 124 -10.88 11.58 10.45
N LYS A 125 -10.44 12.82 10.22
CA LYS A 125 -11.35 13.98 10.21
C LYS A 125 -12.29 13.93 9.01
N GLU A 126 -11.80 13.54 7.85
CA GLU A 126 -12.59 13.41 6.62
C GLU A 126 -13.56 12.20 6.67
N PHE A 127 -13.14 11.11 7.31
CA PHE A 127 -13.88 9.85 7.37
C PHE A 127 -14.07 9.35 8.81
N PRO A 128 -14.94 9.99 9.62
CA PRO A 128 -15.09 9.65 11.03
C PRO A 128 -15.59 8.22 11.29
N ASN A 129 -16.25 7.61 10.32
CA ASN A 129 -16.79 6.24 10.41
C ASN A 129 -15.88 5.17 9.78
N MET A 130 -14.73 5.56 9.24
CA MET A 130 -13.74 4.64 8.67
C MET A 130 -12.71 4.25 9.73
N ASN A 131 -12.35 2.97 9.77
CA ASN A 131 -11.25 2.52 10.61
C ASN A 131 -9.91 2.89 9.95
N ILE A 132 -9.27 3.94 10.44
CA ILE A 132 -8.01 4.45 9.89
C ILE A 132 -6.89 4.19 10.89
N LEU A 133 -5.92 3.39 10.45
CA LEU A 133 -4.74 3.02 11.20
C LEU A 133 -3.53 3.80 10.68
N SER A 134 -2.56 4.05 11.57
CA SER A 134 -1.24 4.54 11.19
C SER A 134 -0.20 3.49 11.58
N ILE A 135 0.57 3.05 10.59
CA ILE A 135 1.68 2.11 10.80
C ILE A 135 2.91 2.74 10.13
N PRO A 136 3.89 3.23 10.90
CA PRO A 136 5.08 3.82 10.33
C PRO A 136 5.85 2.81 9.49
N GLU A 137 6.58 3.32 8.53
CA GLU A 137 7.49 2.51 7.73
C GLU A 137 8.56 1.89 8.63
N GLY A 138 8.81 0.62 8.40
CA GLY A 138 9.88 -0.12 9.05
C GLY A 138 10.98 -0.47 8.06
N ILE A 139 12.16 -0.70 8.57
CA ILE A 139 13.29 -1.22 7.80
C ILE A 139 13.60 -2.65 8.24
N ASN A 140 14.06 -3.46 7.30
CA ASN A 140 14.55 -4.80 7.60
C ASN A 140 15.92 -4.69 8.27
N VAL A 141 15.95 -4.82 9.61
CA VAL A 141 17.19 -4.71 10.41
C VAL A 141 18.23 -5.78 10.09
N ALA A 142 17.85 -6.90 9.48
CA ALA A 142 18.79 -7.90 9.00
C ALA A 142 19.57 -7.41 7.76
N THR A 143 18.97 -6.54 6.96
CA THR A 143 19.59 -5.94 5.77
C THR A 143 20.26 -4.61 6.10
N TYR A 144 19.64 -3.81 6.98
CA TYR A 144 20.11 -2.48 7.37
C TYR A 144 20.58 -2.55 8.82
N HIS A 145 21.88 -2.63 9.02
CA HIS A 145 22.51 -2.63 10.33
C HIS A 145 23.31 -1.34 10.54
N ALA A 146 23.62 -1.07 11.80
CA ALA A 146 24.43 0.08 12.16
C ALA A 146 25.78 0.07 11.42
N GLY A 147 26.04 1.13 10.71
CA GLY A 147 27.33 1.33 10.05
C GLY A 147 28.40 1.80 11.03
N LYS A 148 29.52 2.30 10.50
CA LYS A 148 30.59 2.92 11.28
C LYS A 148 30.07 4.12 12.09
N ASN A 149 30.70 4.41 13.22
CA ASN A 149 30.47 5.63 13.98
C ASN A 149 30.65 6.87 13.10
N LEU A 150 29.96 7.96 13.42
CA LEU A 150 30.02 9.18 12.64
C LEU A 150 31.46 9.68 12.41
N ALA A 151 32.31 9.60 13.45
CA ALA A 151 33.72 9.99 13.37
C ALA A 151 34.57 9.13 12.41
N GLU A 152 34.12 7.93 12.08
CA GLU A 152 34.82 6.99 11.19
C GLU A 152 34.29 7.03 9.76
N ARG A 153 33.28 7.86 9.47
CA ARG A 153 32.67 7.98 8.15
C ARG A 153 33.51 8.93 7.29
N LYS A 154 33.72 8.54 6.04
CA LYS A 154 34.40 9.37 5.05
C LYS A 154 33.46 10.35 4.33
N ILE A 155 32.16 10.24 4.59
CA ILE A 155 31.12 11.06 3.97
C ILE A 155 30.41 11.81 5.07
N ASP A 156 30.56 13.12 5.10
CA ASP A 156 29.95 13.99 6.11
C ASP A 156 28.48 14.27 5.81
N LEU A 157 28.09 14.30 4.53
CA LEU A 157 26.73 14.50 4.08
C LEU A 157 26.41 13.52 2.94
N LEU A 158 25.34 12.78 3.07
CA LEU A 158 24.79 11.94 2.01
C LEU A 158 23.34 12.35 1.75
N GLU A 159 23.07 12.89 0.57
CA GLU A 159 21.71 13.07 0.08
C GLU A 159 21.30 11.82 -0.70
N TYR A 160 20.19 11.21 -0.28
CA TYR A 160 19.62 10.04 -0.91
C TYR A 160 18.18 10.32 -1.36
N GLY A 161 17.91 10.12 -2.63
CA GLY A 161 16.56 10.34 -3.20
C GLY A 161 16.56 10.31 -4.72
N SER A 162 15.41 10.56 -5.30
CA SER A 162 15.28 10.74 -6.76
C SER A 162 15.51 12.21 -7.09
N ILE A 163 16.54 12.48 -7.88
CA ILE A 163 16.68 13.77 -8.55
C ILE A 163 15.63 13.79 -9.67
N LYS A 164 14.67 14.71 -9.58
CA LYS A 164 13.70 14.96 -10.65
C LYS A 164 14.23 15.99 -11.61
#